data_b075d31f5752623e55d6d852eb6dc5ce
#
_entry.id   b075d31f5752623e55d6d852eb6dc5ce
#
_cell.length_a   1.000
_cell.length_b   1.000
_cell.length_c   1.000
_cell.angle_alpha   90.00
_cell.angle_beta   90.00
_cell.angle_gamma   90.00
#
_symmetry.space_group_name_H-M   'P 1'
#
loop_
_entity.id
_entity.type
_entity.pdbx_description
1 polymer ?
#
loop_
_entity_poly.entity_id
_entity_poly.type
_entity_poly.pdbx_seq_one_letter_code
_entity_poly.pdbx_strand_id
1 'polypeptide(L)'
;TYVEGVPESADAERVLRQLANSGHDVIFTTSFGYMNPTNKVAKEFPNVKFEHATGYKREHPNVSTYAARFYEGRAILGTIAGSMTKSNVIGYVASFPIPEVIRGINSFTLAAQKVNPNIKTKIVWAFTWYDPGKESEAAKALIDQGADIIAQHTDSTAIVQIAEKAGVYAFGQASDMDKFAPKAVLTSVENNWGPYYVDRVKAVANGTWNQKDTWHGIGDGMVVISDLDSALPADLKAKVKKLEADLASGKVHSFTGPIYDQKGNLMVADGKTADDGMLAGMMTYVKGVEGDIPK
;
A
#
# COMPACT_ATOMS: atom_id res chain seq x y z
N THR A 1 -3.73 -21.67 13.08
CA THR A 1 -2.49 -21.24 13.77
C THR A 1 -1.98 -19.96 13.11
N TYR A 2 -1.54 -18.99 13.87
CA TYR A 2 -0.76 -17.85 13.37
C TYR A 2 0.43 -17.58 14.30
N VAL A 3 1.47 -16.95 13.74
CA VAL A 3 2.70 -16.59 14.46
C VAL A 3 2.99 -15.12 14.16
N GLU A 4 2.99 -14.30 15.21
CA GLU A 4 3.22 -12.86 15.12
C GLU A 4 4.68 -12.49 15.35
N GLY A 5 5.06 -11.28 14.90
CA GLY A 5 6.36 -10.69 15.19
C GLY A 5 7.55 -11.46 14.64
N VAL A 6 7.36 -12.22 13.55
CA VAL A 6 8.46 -12.96 12.92
C VAL A 6 9.35 -11.96 12.17
N PRO A 7 10.64 -11.84 12.51
CA PRO A 7 11.55 -10.95 11.77
C PRO A 7 11.74 -11.39 10.31
N GLU A 8 11.90 -10.42 9.40
CA GLU A 8 12.28 -10.67 8.00
C GLU A 8 13.76 -11.11 7.87
N SER A 9 14.09 -12.25 8.46
CA SER A 9 15.45 -12.78 8.60
C SER A 9 15.45 -14.31 8.48
N ALA A 10 16.53 -14.97 8.88
CA ALA A 10 16.61 -16.43 8.98
C ALA A 10 15.55 -17.04 9.94
N ASP A 11 15.02 -16.28 10.87
CA ASP A 11 13.90 -16.72 11.72
C ASP A 11 12.64 -17.03 10.93
N ALA A 12 12.36 -16.31 9.85
CA ALA A 12 11.23 -16.62 8.97
C ALA A 12 11.32 -18.05 8.40
N GLU A 13 12.50 -18.48 7.94
CA GLU A 13 12.70 -19.86 7.45
C GLU A 13 12.43 -20.89 8.55
N ARG A 14 12.91 -20.64 9.77
CA ARG A 14 12.73 -21.54 10.92
C ARG A 14 11.24 -21.70 11.24
N VAL A 15 10.50 -20.59 11.32
CA VAL A 15 9.07 -20.60 11.61
C VAL A 15 8.28 -21.30 10.49
N LEU A 16 8.60 -21.02 9.23
CA LEU A 16 7.94 -21.66 8.08
C LEU A 16 8.16 -23.18 8.08
N ARG A 17 9.40 -23.66 8.34
CA ARG A 17 9.67 -25.09 8.47
C ARG A 17 8.91 -25.73 9.63
N GLN A 18 8.81 -25.02 10.76
CA GLN A 18 8.06 -25.47 11.92
C GLN A 18 6.57 -25.64 11.58
N LEU A 19 5.96 -24.65 10.92
CA LEU A 19 4.57 -24.73 10.47
C LEU A 19 4.36 -25.89 9.48
N ALA A 20 5.23 -26.03 8.48
CA ALA A 20 5.14 -27.12 7.49
C ALA A 20 5.27 -28.50 8.14
N ASN A 21 6.20 -28.67 9.09
CA ASN A 21 6.38 -29.92 9.84
C ASN A 21 5.22 -30.21 10.81
N SER A 22 4.47 -29.21 11.22
CA SER A 22 3.31 -29.36 12.11
C SER A 22 2.02 -29.78 11.39
N GLY A 23 2.09 -30.12 10.10
CA GLY A 23 0.98 -30.66 9.33
C GLY A 23 0.03 -29.59 8.76
N HIS A 24 0.51 -28.36 8.50
CA HIS A 24 -0.25 -27.35 7.80
C HIS A 24 -0.19 -27.60 6.29
N ASP A 25 -1.35 -27.68 5.65
CA ASP A 25 -1.49 -27.88 4.20
C ASP A 25 -1.29 -26.60 3.39
N VAL A 26 -1.56 -25.45 4.01
CA VAL A 26 -1.37 -24.12 3.43
C VAL A 26 -0.78 -23.16 4.45
N ILE A 27 0.18 -22.35 4.02
CA ILE A 27 0.86 -21.34 4.83
C ILE A 27 0.82 -20.01 4.10
N PHE A 28 0.26 -18.98 4.75
CA PHE A 28 0.28 -17.60 4.27
C PHE A 28 1.46 -16.87 4.89
N THR A 29 2.27 -16.22 4.06
CA THR A 29 3.37 -15.38 4.47
C THR A 29 3.07 -13.93 4.11
N THR A 30 3.00 -13.04 5.10
CA THR A 30 2.28 -11.77 5.02
C THR A 30 3.17 -10.53 4.98
N SER A 31 4.44 -10.68 4.62
CA SER A 31 5.37 -9.55 4.47
C SER A 31 6.30 -9.76 3.28
N PHE A 32 6.69 -8.65 2.62
CA PHE A 32 7.55 -8.64 1.43
C PHE A 32 8.88 -9.38 1.66
N GLY A 33 9.51 -9.17 2.81
CA GLY A 33 10.80 -9.79 3.14
C GLY A 33 10.75 -11.30 3.34
N TYR A 34 9.57 -11.90 3.45
CA TYR A 34 9.43 -13.37 3.50
C TYR A 34 9.52 -14.06 2.12
N MET A 35 9.72 -13.30 1.04
CA MET A 35 9.75 -13.83 -0.33
C MET A 35 10.80 -14.93 -0.53
N ASN A 36 12.05 -14.68 -0.16
CA ASN A 36 13.12 -15.68 -0.28
C ASN A 36 12.96 -16.84 0.72
N PRO A 37 12.68 -16.59 2.03
CA PRO A 37 12.35 -17.64 2.98
C PRO A 37 11.23 -18.56 2.50
N THR A 38 10.13 -18.02 1.96
CA THR A 38 9.01 -18.81 1.45
C THR A 38 9.42 -19.72 0.32
N ASN A 39 10.11 -19.22 -0.71
CA ASN A 39 10.56 -20.03 -1.83
C ASN A 39 11.56 -21.13 -1.39
N LYS A 40 12.48 -20.80 -0.47
CA LYS A 40 13.44 -21.76 0.06
C LYS A 40 12.76 -22.92 0.80
N VAL A 41 11.81 -22.61 1.69
CA VAL A 41 11.09 -23.64 2.46
C VAL A 41 10.10 -24.40 1.57
N ALA A 42 9.46 -23.76 0.61
CA ALA A 42 8.56 -24.43 -0.34
C ALA A 42 9.24 -25.54 -1.13
N LYS A 43 10.52 -25.38 -1.45
CA LYS A 43 11.34 -26.44 -2.09
C LYS A 43 11.45 -27.70 -1.22
N GLU A 44 11.54 -27.52 0.09
CA GLU A 44 11.70 -28.63 1.05
C GLU A 44 10.37 -29.36 1.32
N PHE A 45 9.23 -28.65 1.12
CA PHE A 45 7.87 -29.14 1.42
C PHE A 45 6.94 -29.05 0.20
N PRO A 46 7.14 -29.86 -0.84
CA PRO A 46 6.42 -29.73 -2.11
C PRO A 46 4.91 -29.99 -2.01
N ASN A 47 4.45 -30.68 -0.97
CA ASN A 47 3.03 -30.95 -0.74
C ASN A 47 2.30 -29.81 -0.03
N VAL A 48 3.02 -28.96 0.72
CA VAL A 48 2.48 -27.77 1.39
C VAL A 48 2.33 -26.64 0.38
N LYS A 49 1.22 -25.92 0.41
CA LYS A 49 0.95 -24.75 -0.43
C LYS A 49 1.37 -23.49 0.30
N PHE A 50 2.06 -22.61 -0.40
CA PHE A 50 2.51 -21.31 0.14
C PHE A 50 1.85 -20.18 -0.63
N GLU A 51 1.26 -19.25 0.10
CA GLU A 51 0.65 -18.03 -0.39
C GLU A 51 1.44 -16.84 0.14
N HIS A 52 2.19 -16.16 -0.72
CA HIS A 52 3.10 -15.10 -0.30
C HIS A 52 2.56 -13.71 -0.70
N ALA A 53 2.37 -12.83 0.30
CA ALA A 53 1.92 -11.46 0.10
C ALA A 53 3.02 -10.59 -0.51
N THR A 54 2.63 -9.76 -1.48
CA THR A 54 3.41 -8.66 -2.08
C THR A 54 4.71 -9.04 -2.78
N GLY A 55 5.05 -10.34 -2.80
CA GLY A 55 6.22 -10.84 -3.53
C GLY A 55 5.95 -11.06 -5.03
N TYR A 56 7.01 -11.34 -5.76
CA TYR A 56 6.97 -11.62 -7.20
C TYR A 56 7.65 -12.95 -7.60
N LYS A 57 8.31 -13.63 -6.65
CA LYS A 57 8.97 -14.91 -6.92
C LYS A 57 8.05 -16.09 -6.66
N ARG A 58 7.93 -16.95 -7.64
CA ARG A 58 7.21 -18.23 -7.62
C ARG A 58 8.11 -19.33 -8.21
N GLU A 59 9.22 -19.59 -7.51
CA GLU A 59 10.28 -20.48 -8.01
C GLU A 59 9.88 -21.97 -7.96
N HIS A 60 8.82 -22.30 -7.22
CA HIS A 60 8.34 -23.67 -7.05
C HIS A 60 6.82 -23.75 -7.32
N PRO A 61 6.32 -24.89 -7.85
CA PRO A 61 4.93 -25.05 -8.26
C PRO A 61 3.91 -24.96 -7.12
N ASN A 62 4.36 -25.01 -5.87
CA ASN A 62 3.55 -24.90 -4.66
C ASN A 62 3.58 -23.50 -4.04
N VAL A 63 4.12 -22.47 -4.72
CA VAL A 63 4.15 -21.09 -4.28
C VAL A 63 3.25 -20.24 -5.16
N SER A 64 2.27 -19.56 -4.58
CA SER A 64 1.51 -18.48 -5.19
C SER A 64 1.92 -17.13 -4.58
N THR A 65 1.69 -16.05 -5.31
CA THR A 65 1.82 -14.69 -4.80
C THR A 65 0.50 -13.95 -4.90
N TYR A 66 0.26 -13.04 -3.98
CA TYR A 66 -0.89 -12.15 -4.00
C TYR A 66 -0.50 -10.75 -3.53
N ALA A 67 -1.08 -9.75 -4.16
CA ALA A 67 -0.87 -8.35 -3.84
C ALA A 67 -2.14 -7.54 -4.11
N ALA A 68 -2.28 -6.43 -3.43
CA ALA A 68 -3.33 -5.47 -3.68
C ALA A 68 -2.85 -4.37 -4.65
N ARG A 69 -3.74 -3.91 -5.55
CA ARG A 69 -3.55 -2.68 -6.32
C ARG A 69 -3.77 -1.47 -5.39
N PHE A 70 -3.03 -1.45 -4.32
CA PHE A 70 -3.16 -0.49 -3.22
C PHE A 70 -3.02 0.96 -3.68
N TYR A 71 -2.30 1.17 -4.79
CA TYR A 71 -2.17 2.46 -5.46
C TYR A 71 -3.50 3.05 -5.94
N GLU A 72 -4.55 2.24 -6.16
CA GLU A 72 -5.89 2.73 -6.49
C GLU A 72 -6.50 3.48 -5.30
N GLY A 73 -6.41 2.91 -4.10
CA GLY A 73 -6.78 3.60 -2.87
C GLY A 73 -5.94 4.86 -2.63
N ARG A 74 -4.64 4.81 -2.94
CA ARG A 74 -3.77 6.00 -2.85
C ARG A 74 -4.23 7.15 -3.74
N ALA A 75 -4.77 6.87 -4.92
CA ALA A 75 -5.35 7.92 -5.78
C ALA A 75 -6.56 8.61 -5.11
N ILE A 76 -7.37 7.85 -4.38
CA ILE A 76 -8.48 8.39 -3.62
C ILE A 76 -7.97 9.29 -2.50
N LEU A 77 -7.02 8.80 -1.68
CA LEU A 77 -6.40 9.61 -0.61
C LEU A 77 -5.74 10.87 -1.16
N GLY A 78 -5.03 10.78 -2.29
CA GLY A 78 -4.42 11.92 -2.96
C GLY A 78 -5.46 12.97 -3.41
N THR A 79 -6.61 12.53 -3.93
CA THR A 79 -7.70 13.42 -4.31
C THR A 79 -8.28 14.16 -3.09
N ILE A 80 -8.44 13.47 -1.97
CA ILE A 80 -8.87 14.08 -0.70
C ILE A 80 -7.82 15.08 -0.24
N ALA A 81 -6.56 14.67 -0.17
CA ALA A 81 -5.46 15.52 0.26
C ALA A 81 -5.33 16.79 -0.58
N GLY A 82 -5.43 16.67 -1.91
CA GLY A 82 -5.40 17.79 -2.83
C GLY A 82 -6.52 18.79 -2.62
N SER A 83 -7.68 18.33 -2.14
CA SER A 83 -8.84 19.17 -1.85
C SER A 83 -8.81 19.81 -0.46
N MET A 84 -8.14 19.19 0.50
CA MET A 84 -8.17 19.56 1.92
C MET A 84 -6.94 20.34 2.39
N THR A 85 -5.79 20.17 1.73
CA THR A 85 -4.55 20.88 2.12
C THR A 85 -4.69 22.39 1.97
N LYS A 86 -4.12 23.13 2.90
CA LYS A 86 -4.00 24.58 2.90
C LYS A 86 -2.57 25.04 2.64
N SER A 87 -1.60 24.24 3.06
CA SER A 87 -0.16 24.54 2.90
C SER A 87 0.38 24.17 1.51
N ASN A 88 -0.32 23.34 0.75
CA ASN A 88 0.16 22.68 -0.47
C ASN A 88 1.35 21.74 -0.22
N VAL A 89 1.66 21.42 1.03
CA VAL A 89 2.70 20.47 1.43
C VAL A 89 2.05 19.29 2.11
N ILE A 90 2.23 18.12 1.53
CA ILE A 90 1.75 16.86 2.08
C ILE A 90 2.95 16.02 2.48
N GLY A 91 2.92 15.48 3.70
CA GLY A 91 3.92 14.55 4.18
C GLY A 91 3.55 13.10 3.85
N TYR A 92 4.53 12.29 3.50
CA TYR A 92 4.36 10.86 3.29
C TYR A 92 5.45 10.09 4.03
N VAL A 93 5.07 9.34 5.05
CA VAL A 93 5.98 8.43 5.75
C VAL A 93 6.02 7.12 4.98
N ALA A 94 7.20 6.76 4.48
CA ALA A 94 7.41 5.58 3.65
C ALA A 94 8.23 4.51 4.38
N SER A 95 7.94 3.24 4.15
CA SER A 95 8.62 2.10 4.76
C SER A 95 9.96 1.79 4.09
N PHE A 96 9.93 1.10 2.96
CA PHE A 96 11.12 0.71 2.20
C PHE A 96 11.03 1.16 0.75
N PRO A 97 12.17 1.51 0.09
CA PRO A 97 12.18 1.98 -1.29
C PRO A 97 12.02 0.81 -2.29
N ILE A 98 10.85 0.22 -2.30
CA ILE A 98 10.43 -0.85 -3.20
C ILE A 98 9.34 -0.36 -4.15
N PRO A 99 9.13 -1.04 -5.30
CA PRO A 99 8.17 -0.60 -6.32
C PRO A 99 6.76 -0.37 -5.79
N GLU A 100 6.29 -1.19 -4.86
CA GLU A 100 4.96 -1.04 -4.24
C GLU A 100 4.80 0.30 -3.54
N VAL A 101 5.77 0.68 -2.71
CA VAL A 101 5.74 1.93 -1.94
C VAL A 101 5.88 3.15 -2.87
N ILE A 102 6.83 3.10 -3.80
CA ILE A 102 7.07 4.17 -4.77
C ILE A 102 5.84 4.39 -5.66
N ARG A 103 5.23 3.32 -6.14
CA ARG A 103 3.97 3.36 -6.90
C ARG A 103 2.84 4.00 -6.10
N GLY A 104 2.74 3.67 -4.80
CA GLY A 104 1.77 4.28 -3.90
C GLY A 104 1.97 5.78 -3.75
N ILE A 105 3.21 6.23 -3.51
CA ILE A 105 3.59 7.65 -3.43
C ILE A 105 3.23 8.38 -4.73
N ASN A 106 3.58 7.80 -5.86
CA ASN A 106 3.34 8.37 -7.18
C ASN A 106 1.84 8.52 -7.48
N SER A 107 1.05 7.48 -7.24
CA SER A 107 -0.40 7.51 -7.44
C SER A 107 -1.07 8.58 -6.58
N PHE A 108 -0.69 8.67 -5.31
CA PHE A 108 -1.14 9.69 -4.38
C PHE A 108 -0.82 11.09 -4.88
N THR A 109 0.44 11.35 -5.25
CA THR A 109 0.91 12.66 -5.71
C THR A 109 0.22 13.09 -7.01
N LEU A 110 0.11 12.18 -7.98
CA LEU A 110 -0.58 12.45 -9.25
C LEU A 110 -2.04 12.85 -9.02
N ALA A 111 -2.74 12.13 -8.14
CA ALA A 111 -4.14 12.42 -7.83
C ALA A 111 -4.30 13.76 -7.08
N ALA A 112 -3.40 14.07 -6.14
CA ALA A 112 -3.39 15.35 -5.44
C ALA A 112 -3.14 16.52 -6.40
N GLN A 113 -2.17 16.37 -7.31
CA GLN A 113 -1.85 17.40 -8.31
C GLN A 113 -2.92 17.59 -9.39
N LYS A 114 -3.73 16.56 -9.68
CA LYS A 114 -4.93 16.73 -10.54
C LYS A 114 -5.95 17.70 -9.92
N VAL A 115 -5.98 17.81 -8.60
CA VAL A 115 -6.85 18.75 -7.88
C VAL A 115 -6.16 20.11 -7.74
N ASN A 116 -4.89 20.11 -7.32
CA ASN A 116 -4.10 21.31 -7.11
C ASN A 116 -2.64 21.08 -7.59
N PRO A 117 -2.27 21.62 -8.76
CA PRO A 117 -0.95 21.36 -9.36
C PRO A 117 0.24 21.93 -8.58
N ASN A 118 -0.01 22.80 -7.58
CA ASN A 118 1.05 23.38 -6.74
C ASN A 118 1.49 22.44 -5.59
N ILE A 119 0.80 21.35 -5.39
CA ILE A 119 1.10 20.40 -4.29
C ILE A 119 2.46 19.78 -4.47
N LYS A 120 3.15 19.68 -3.32
CA LYS A 120 4.39 18.94 -3.13
C LYS A 120 4.19 17.83 -2.13
N THR A 121 4.64 16.64 -2.47
CA THR A 121 4.67 15.49 -1.56
C THR A 121 6.09 15.29 -1.05
N LYS A 122 6.31 15.55 0.24
CA LYS A 122 7.60 15.33 0.92
C LYS A 122 7.65 13.94 1.54
N ILE A 123 8.77 13.25 1.36
CA ILE A 123 8.94 11.87 1.81
C ILE A 123 9.94 11.78 2.95
N VAL A 124 9.59 11.04 4.00
CA VAL A 124 10.54 10.54 5.00
C VAL A 124 10.49 9.03 5.01
N TRP A 125 11.65 8.41 4.82
CA TRP A 125 11.82 6.95 4.83
C TRP A 125 12.10 6.47 6.25
N ALA A 126 11.21 5.65 6.81
CA ALA A 126 11.36 5.09 8.15
C ALA A 126 12.21 3.80 8.19
N PHE A 127 12.41 3.15 7.04
CA PHE A 127 13.13 1.86 6.91
C PHE A 127 12.62 0.79 7.88
N THR A 128 11.32 0.74 8.02
CA THR A 128 10.59 -0.26 8.82
C THR A 128 9.16 -0.39 8.30
N TRP A 129 8.53 -1.55 8.52
CA TRP A 129 7.09 -1.71 8.35
C TRP A 129 6.35 -1.25 9.61
N TYR A 130 6.90 -1.56 10.78
CA TYR A 130 6.28 -1.26 12.07
C TYR A 130 7.35 -0.86 13.10
N ASP A 131 7.42 0.41 13.42
CA ASP A 131 8.23 0.98 14.51
C ASP A 131 7.59 2.29 14.94
N PRO A 132 6.72 2.28 15.98
CA PRO A 132 6.00 3.49 16.42
C PRO A 132 6.91 4.67 16.75
N GLY A 133 8.13 4.42 17.20
CA GLY A 133 9.11 5.46 17.50
C GLY A 133 9.60 6.17 16.24
N LYS A 134 10.15 5.42 15.29
CA LYS A 134 10.62 5.96 13.99
C LYS A 134 9.49 6.61 13.19
N GLU A 135 8.32 6.00 13.19
CA GLU A 135 7.15 6.52 12.50
C GLU A 135 6.69 7.86 13.10
N SER A 136 6.69 7.98 14.43
CA SER A 136 6.38 9.24 15.13
C SER A 136 7.38 10.34 14.80
N GLU A 137 8.67 10.02 14.78
CA GLU A 137 9.74 10.96 14.41
C GLU A 137 9.61 11.42 12.96
N ALA A 138 9.34 10.50 12.04
CA ALA A 138 9.12 10.80 10.63
C ALA A 138 7.91 11.73 10.41
N ALA A 139 6.80 11.46 11.09
CA ALA A 139 5.60 12.29 11.01
C ALA A 139 5.88 13.71 11.55
N LYS A 140 6.54 13.84 12.71
CA LYS A 140 6.93 15.15 13.27
C LYS A 140 7.81 15.93 12.30
N ALA A 141 8.84 15.28 11.74
CA ALA A 141 9.75 15.93 10.80
C ALA A 141 9.01 16.48 9.56
N LEU A 142 7.98 15.79 9.08
CA LEU A 142 7.17 16.26 7.96
C LEU A 142 6.26 17.43 8.36
N ILE A 143 5.65 17.38 9.55
CA ILE A 143 4.82 18.45 10.10
C ILE A 143 5.67 19.72 10.30
N ASP A 144 6.87 19.59 10.87
CA ASP A 144 7.81 20.69 11.06
C ASP A 144 8.26 21.33 9.72
N GLN A 145 8.21 20.56 8.64
CA GLN A 145 8.45 21.04 7.27
C GLN A 145 7.22 21.64 6.58
N GLY A 146 6.14 21.81 7.32
CA GLY A 146 4.92 22.50 6.85
C GLY A 146 3.86 21.57 6.26
N ALA A 147 3.97 20.26 6.41
CA ALA A 147 2.92 19.35 6.00
C ALA A 147 1.70 19.51 6.90
N ASP A 148 0.53 19.75 6.31
CA ASP A 148 -0.75 19.84 7.01
C ASP A 148 -1.64 18.62 6.82
N ILE A 149 -1.16 17.64 6.04
CA ILE A 149 -1.75 16.32 5.86
C ILE A 149 -0.63 15.28 5.82
N ILE A 150 -0.79 14.18 6.53
CA ILE A 150 0.19 13.09 6.56
C ILE A 150 -0.43 11.79 6.00
N ALA A 151 0.21 11.24 4.99
CA ALA A 151 -0.03 9.89 4.49
C ALA A 151 1.08 8.95 4.96
N GLN A 152 0.80 7.66 5.00
CA GLN A 152 1.78 6.66 5.46
C GLN A 152 1.73 5.38 4.63
N HIS A 153 2.86 4.68 4.58
CA HIS A 153 2.98 3.29 4.14
C HIS A 153 3.82 2.51 5.16
N THR A 154 3.46 2.68 6.41
CA THR A 154 3.92 1.96 7.60
C THR A 154 2.70 1.60 8.42
N ASP A 155 2.82 0.67 9.37
CA ASP A 155 1.66 -0.06 9.88
C ASP A 155 1.24 0.36 11.31
N SER A 156 2.01 1.21 12.00
CA SER A 156 1.61 1.64 13.34
C SER A 156 0.59 2.80 13.30
N THR A 157 -0.16 2.91 14.37
CA THR A 157 -1.10 4.03 14.56
C THR A 157 -0.43 5.31 15.07
N ALA A 158 0.89 5.28 15.29
CA ALA A 158 1.62 6.40 15.87
C ALA A 158 1.53 7.67 15.01
N ILE A 159 1.56 7.53 13.69
CA ILE A 159 1.50 8.65 12.75
C ILE A 159 0.19 9.41 12.86
N VAL A 160 -0.95 8.71 12.82
CA VAL A 160 -2.26 9.34 12.92
C VAL A 160 -2.46 10.01 14.29
N GLN A 161 -1.91 9.42 15.37
CA GLN A 161 -1.95 10.01 16.70
C GLN A 161 -1.07 11.27 16.83
N ILE A 162 0.08 11.29 16.17
CA ILE A 162 0.94 12.49 16.09
C ILE A 162 0.25 13.59 15.28
N ALA A 163 -0.37 13.26 14.14
CA ALA A 163 -1.13 14.20 13.35
C ALA A 163 -2.27 14.85 14.16
N GLU A 164 -3.04 14.05 14.91
CA GLU A 164 -4.10 14.57 15.77
C GLU A 164 -3.58 15.52 16.85
N LYS A 165 -2.48 15.16 17.53
CA LYS A 165 -1.84 16.03 18.52
C LYS A 165 -1.34 17.34 17.93
N ALA A 166 -0.91 17.34 16.68
CA ALA A 166 -0.43 18.51 15.97
C ALA A 166 -1.56 19.33 15.31
N GLY A 167 -2.80 18.83 15.32
CA GLY A 167 -3.93 19.47 14.69
C GLY A 167 -3.90 19.46 13.16
N VAL A 168 -3.21 18.48 12.56
CA VAL A 168 -3.16 18.24 11.11
C VAL A 168 -3.92 16.96 10.76
N TYR A 169 -4.29 16.80 9.48
CA TYR A 169 -5.01 15.61 9.03
C TYR A 169 -4.07 14.45 8.72
N ALA A 170 -4.62 13.25 8.70
CA ALA A 170 -3.90 12.03 8.32
C ALA A 170 -4.81 11.03 7.60
N PHE A 171 -4.18 10.01 7.03
CA PHE A 171 -4.84 8.85 6.46
C PHE A 171 -4.36 7.57 7.13
N GLY A 172 -5.30 6.64 7.35
CA GLY A 172 -4.98 5.29 7.82
C GLY A 172 -4.39 4.40 6.72
N GLN A 173 -3.66 3.37 7.17
CA GLN A 173 -2.92 2.43 6.33
C GLN A 173 -3.31 0.99 6.66
N ALA A 174 -3.64 0.21 5.63
CA ALA A 174 -3.92 -1.23 5.65
C ALA A 174 -5.10 -1.67 6.54
N SER A 175 -5.56 -0.82 7.43
CA SER A 175 -6.71 -1.01 8.32
C SER A 175 -7.38 0.33 8.63
N ASP A 176 -8.62 0.29 9.10
CA ASP A 176 -9.28 1.50 9.59
C ASP A 176 -8.62 2.01 10.88
N MET A 177 -8.09 3.22 10.82
CA MET A 177 -7.38 3.86 11.94
C MET A 177 -8.18 4.98 12.61
N ASP A 178 -9.44 5.22 12.21
CA ASP A 178 -10.27 6.31 12.74
C ASP A 178 -10.34 6.32 14.27
N LYS A 179 -10.58 5.18 14.89
CA LYS A 179 -10.68 5.04 16.34
C LYS A 179 -9.42 5.45 17.12
N PHE A 180 -8.25 5.52 16.49
CA PHE A 180 -6.98 5.89 17.12
C PHE A 180 -6.69 7.39 17.06
N ALA A 181 -7.32 8.10 16.12
CA ALA A 181 -7.16 9.53 15.93
C ALA A 181 -8.40 10.13 15.19
N PRO A 182 -9.57 10.11 15.83
CA PRO A 182 -10.85 10.43 15.19
C PRO A 182 -10.98 11.89 14.72
N LYS A 183 -10.08 12.79 15.15
CA LYS A 183 -10.06 14.19 14.71
C LYS A 183 -9.07 14.46 13.58
N ALA A 184 -8.22 13.49 13.27
CA ALA A 184 -7.18 13.63 12.25
C ALA A 184 -7.42 12.74 11.05
N VAL A 185 -7.94 11.52 11.24
CA VAL A 185 -8.11 10.54 10.15
C VAL A 185 -9.29 10.94 9.27
N LEU A 186 -8.99 11.28 8.02
CA LEU A 186 -10.02 11.62 7.03
C LEU A 186 -10.68 10.39 6.41
N THR A 187 -9.95 9.31 6.29
CA THR A 187 -10.34 7.96 5.90
C THR A 187 -9.10 7.06 5.94
N SER A 188 -9.28 5.77 5.72
CA SER A 188 -8.18 4.80 5.59
C SER A 188 -8.29 4.05 4.26
N VAL A 189 -7.16 3.56 3.75
CA VAL A 189 -7.14 2.55 2.70
C VAL A 189 -6.79 1.22 3.33
N GLU A 190 -7.61 0.20 3.06
CA GLU A 190 -7.55 -1.10 3.72
C GLU A 190 -7.25 -2.23 2.76
N ASN A 191 -6.60 -3.28 3.26
CA ASN A 191 -6.47 -4.55 2.59
C ASN A 191 -7.56 -5.52 3.07
N ASN A 192 -8.44 -5.93 2.19
CA ASN A 192 -9.47 -6.94 2.49
C ASN A 192 -9.00 -8.33 2.02
N TRP A 193 -8.09 -8.94 2.76
CA TRP A 193 -7.53 -10.24 2.44
C TRP A 193 -8.46 -11.42 2.71
N GLY A 194 -9.49 -11.25 3.54
CA GLY A 194 -10.37 -12.32 4.01
C GLY A 194 -10.96 -13.19 2.90
N PRO A 195 -11.64 -12.63 1.90
CA PRO A 195 -12.19 -13.41 0.80
C PRO A 195 -11.14 -14.23 0.05
N TYR A 196 -9.98 -13.63 -0.23
CA TYR A 196 -8.86 -14.31 -0.88
C TYR A 196 -8.38 -15.52 -0.05
N TYR A 197 -8.14 -15.33 1.24
CA TYR A 197 -7.69 -16.42 2.13
C TYR A 197 -8.69 -17.57 2.16
N VAL A 198 -9.98 -17.25 2.29
CA VAL A 198 -11.05 -18.27 2.28
C VAL A 198 -11.05 -19.06 0.98
N ASP A 199 -10.94 -18.39 -0.17
CA ASP A 199 -10.92 -19.06 -1.47
C ASP A 199 -9.71 -19.96 -1.66
N ARG A 200 -8.52 -19.51 -1.22
CA ARG A 200 -7.30 -20.32 -1.31
C ARG A 200 -7.33 -21.55 -0.39
N VAL A 201 -7.83 -21.38 0.83
CA VAL A 201 -8.02 -22.51 1.77
C VAL A 201 -9.03 -23.52 1.21
N LYS A 202 -10.17 -23.06 0.66
CA LYS A 202 -11.13 -23.93 0.00
C LYS A 202 -10.52 -24.67 -1.19
N ALA A 203 -9.71 -24.00 -2.00
CA ALA A 203 -9.03 -24.60 -3.13
C ALA A 203 -8.08 -25.73 -2.71
N VAL A 204 -7.34 -25.55 -1.60
CA VAL A 204 -6.49 -26.61 -1.02
C VAL A 204 -7.36 -27.76 -0.54
N ALA A 205 -8.40 -27.50 0.24
CA ALA A 205 -9.29 -28.54 0.78
C ALA A 205 -9.98 -29.39 -0.31
N ASN A 206 -10.33 -28.75 -1.44
CA ASN A 206 -11.01 -29.40 -2.56
C ASN A 206 -10.04 -30.00 -3.62
N GLY A 207 -8.73 -29.89 -3.42
CA GLY A 207 -7.72 -30.36 -4.38
C GLY A 207 -7.66 -29.56 -5.70
N THR A 208 -8.26 -28.36 -5.73
CA THR A 208 -8.32 -27.47 -6.92
C THR A 208 -7.31 -26.35 -6.89
N TRP A 209 -6.43 -26.32 -5.87
CA TRP A 209 -5.41 -25.30 -5.75
C TRP A 209 -4.44 -25.35 -6.95
N ASN A 210 -4.13 -24.19 -7.47
CA ASN A 210 -3.13 -24.00 -8.51
C ASN A 210 -2.27 -22.78 -8.21
N GLN A 211 -1.05 -22.77 -8.71
CA GLN A 211 -0.17 -21.61 -8.63
C GLN A 211 -0.79 -20.41 -9.33
N LYS A 212 -0.80 -19.27 -8.66
CA LYS A 212 -1.31 -18.00 -9.19
C LYS A 212 -0.40 -16.83 -8.84
N ASP A 213 -0.53 -15.78 -9.64
CA ASP A 213 -0.12 -14.43 -9.31
C ASP A 213 -1.38 -13.57 -9.28
N THR A 214 -1.80 -13.19 -8.09
CA THR A 214 -3.03 -12.42 -7.91
C THR A 214 -2.69 -10.99 -7.59
N TRP A 215 -3.20 -10.03 -8.39
CA TRP A 215 -3.03 -8.61 -8.15
C TRP A 215 -4.36 -7.89 -8.35
N HIS A 216 -5.15 -7.84 -7.28
CA HIS A 216 -6.52 -7.36 -7.27
C HIS A 216 -6.62 -5.95 -6.67
N GLY A 217 -7.64 -5.19 -7.12
CA GLY A 217 -7.88 -3.81 -6.74
C GLY A 217 -9.21 -3.58 -6.03
N ILE A 218 -9.69 -2.34 -6.15
CA ILE A 218 -11.00 -1.93 -5.63
C ILE A 218 -12.13 -2.73 -6.30
N GLY A 219 -12.04 -2.92 -7.62
CA GLY A 219 -13.07 -3.66 -8.38
C GLY A 219 -13.24 -5.12 -7.97
N ASP A 220 -12.18 -5.73 -7.44
CA ASP A 220 -12.20 -7.10 -6.92
C ASP A 220 -12.51 -7.16 -5.41
N GLY A 221 -12.66 -6.01 -4.76
CA GLY A 221 -12.91 -5.91 -3.33
C GLY A 221 -11.70 -6.22 -2.44
N MET A 222 -10.47 -6.26 -2.98
CA MET A 222 -9.25 -6.49 -2.21
C MET A 222 -8.68 -5.21 -1.60
N VAL A 223 -8.99 -4.06 -2.21
CA VAL A 223 -8.73 -2.72 -1.67
C VAL A 223 -10.06 -2.09 -1.29
N VAL A 224 -10.17 -1.58 -0.08
CA VAL A 224 -11.37 -0.93 0.46
C VAL A 224 -10.99 0.44 1.01
N ILE A 225 -11.91 1.38 0.90
CA ILE A 225 -11.80 2.70 1.51
C ILE A 225 -12.75 2.73 2.70
N SER A 226 -12.26 3.06 3.89
CA SER A 226 -13.06 3.23 5.09
C SER A 226 -14.07 4.38 4.95
N ASP A 227 -14.94 4.53 5.93
CA ASP A 227 -15.87 5.64 5.98
C ASP A 227 -15.14 7.00 5.88
N LEU A 228 -15.79 7.91 5.15
CA LEU A 228 -15.26 9.26 4.96
C LEU A 228 -15.63 10.15 6.16
N ASP A 229 -14.62 10.76 6.78
CA ASP A 229 -14.81 11.62 7.95
C ASP A 229 -15.79 12.77 7.70
N SER A 230 -16.44 13.21 8.77
CA SER A 230 -17.44 14.28 8.73
C SER A 230 -16.83 15.65 8.33
N ALA A 231 -15.54 15.86 8.54
CA ALA A 231 -14.83 17.08 8.12
C ALA A 231 -14.75 17.25 6.61
N LEU A 232 -14.93 16.16 5.82
CA LEU A 232 -14.95 16.28 4.37
C LEU A 232 -16.26 16.93 3.89
N PRO A 233 -16.18 17.97 3.03
CA PRO A 233 -17.35 18.57 2.38
C PRO A 233 -18.19 17.54 1.61
N ALA A 234 -19.50 17.74 1.55
CA ALA A 234 -20.41 16.78 0.94
C ALA A 234 -20.15 16.57 -0.56
N ASP A 235 -19.79 17.64 -1.28
CA ASP A 235 -19.40 17.58 -2.69
C ASP A 235 -18.09 16.79 -2.90
N LEU A 236 -17.13 16.94 -1.99
CA LEU A 236 -15.91 16.15 -2.01
C LEU A 236 -16.21 14.66 -1.74
N LYS A 237 -17.06 14.33 -0.77
CA LYS A 237 -17.51 12.95 -0.53
C LYS A 237 -18.15 12.33 -1.77
N ALA A 238 -19.02 13.08 -2.45
CA ALA A 238 -19.64 12.62 -3.69
C ALA A 238 -18.61 12.40 -4.81
N LYS A 239 -17.63 13.30 -4.96
CA LYS A 239 -16.51 13.17 -5.91
C LYS A 239 -15.66 11.93 -5.61
N VAL A 240 -15.35 11.69 -4.35
CA VAL A 240 -14.56 10.53 -3.91
C VAL A 240 -15.29 9.22 -4.20
N LYS A 241 -16.57 9.11 -3.85
CA LYS A 241 -17.38 7.91 -4.16
C LYS A 241 -17.48 7.65 -5.65
N LYS A 242 -17.60 8.72 -6.46
CA LYS A 242 -17.57 8.58 -7.92
C LYS A 242 -16.21 8.09 -8.42
N LEU A 243 -15.11 8.62 -7.91
CA LEU A 243 -13.76 8.18 -8.28
C LEU A 243 -13.53 6.72 -7.91
N GLU A 244 -13.97 6.28 -6.74
CA GLU A 244 -13.92 4.89 -6.30
C GLU A 244 -14.66 3.96 -7.27
N ALA A 245 -15.87 4.31 -7.67
CA ALA A 245 -16.65 3.54 -8.65
C ALA A 245 -15.99 3.55 -10.04
N ASP A 246 -15.43 4.67 -10.48
CA ASP A 246 -14.73 4.78 -11.76
C ASP A 246 -13.41 3.96 -11.77
N LEU A 247 -12.68 3.88 -10.65
CA LEU A 247 -11.51 3.01 -10.47
C LEU A 247 -11.93 1.53 -10.45
N ALA A 248 -12.94 1.19 -9.67
CA ALA A 248 -13.47 -0.17 -9.55
C ALA A 248 -13.92 -0.76 -10.90
N SER A 249 -14.52 0.06 -11.75
CA SER A 249 -14.98 -0.35 -13.09
C SER A 249 -13.89 -0.29 -14.17
N GLY A 250 -12.67 0.18 -13.84
CA GLY A 250 -11.59 0.38 -14.81
C GLY A 250 -11.79 1.57 -15.77
N LYS A 251 -12.82 2.40 -15.55
CA LYS A 251 -13.08 3.59 -16.34
C LYS A 251 -12.01 4.66 -16.15
N VAL A 252 -11.40 4.72 -14.99
CA VAL A 252 -10.27 5.58 -14.65
C VAL A 252 -9.13 4.70 -14.16
N HIS A 253 -7.91 5.06 -14.54
CA HIS A 253 -6.70 4.43 -14.02
C HIS A 253 -5.78 5.48 -13.40
N SER A 254 -5.17 5.16 -12.26
CA SER A 254 -4.32 6.10 -11.50
C SER A 254 -3.14 6.64 -12.31
N PHE A 255 -2.61 5.83 -13.23
CA PHE A 255 -1.46 6.13 -14.06
C PHE A 255 -1.82 6.33 -15.54
N THR A 256 -2.86 7.13 -15.82
CA THR A 256 -3.16 7.59 -17.18
C THR A 256 -2.37 8.87 -17.45
N GLY A 257 -1.61 8.89 -18.56
CA GLY A 257 -0.75 9.98 -18.98
C GLY A 257 -1.49 11.23 -19.49
N PRO A 258 -0.73 12.32 -19.71
CA PRO A 258 0.73 12.36 -19.66
C PRO A 258 1.29 12.39 -18.24
N ILE A 259 2.29 11.57 -17.96
CA ILE A 259 2.98 11.53 -16.67
C ILE A 259 4.47 11.78 -16.90
N TYR A 260 5.05 12.65 -16.09
CA TYR A 260 6.45 13.03 -16.14
C TYR A 260 7.15 12.68 -14.83
N ASP A 261 8.44 12.32 -14.90
CA ASP A 261 9.29 12.16 -13.74
C ASP A 261 9.71 13.52 -13.12
N GLN A 262 10.45 13.48 -12.01
CA GLN A 262 10.99 14.68 -11.35
C GLN A 262 11.89 15.53 -12.26
N LYS A 263 12.52 14.93 -13.28
CA LYS A 263 13.43 15.60 -14.23
C LYS A 263 12.72 16.12 -15.46
N GLY A 264 11.40 15.88 -15.56
CA GLY A 264 10.58 16.26 -16.70
C GLY A 264 10.62 15.28 -17.87
N ASN A 265 11.19 14.09 -17.72
CA ASN A 265 11.13 13.05 -18.74
C ASN A 265 9.74 12.41 -18.77
N LEU A 266 9.24 12.12 -19.96
CA LEU A 266 7.95 11.48 -20.15
C LEU A 266 8.00 10.00 -19.72
N MET A 267 7.18 9.62 -18.74
CA MET A 267 7.02 8.25 -18.26
C MET A 267 5.84 7.55 -18.95
N VAL A 268 4.71 8.22 -19.06
CA VAL A 268 3.49 7.69 -19.70
C VAL A 268 2.96 8.74 -20.67
N ALA A 269 2.81 8.37 -21.93
CA ALA A 269 2.33 9.27 -22.98
C ALA A 269 0.85 9.68 -22.75
N ASP A 270 0.47 10.79 -23.38
CA ASP A 270 -0.91 11.29 -23.30
C ASP A 270 -1.91 10.24 -23.79
N GLY A 271 -3.00 10.09 -23.02
CA GLY A 271 -4.06 9.12 -23.27
C GLY A 271 -3.63 7.65 -23.15
N LYS A 272 -2.38 7.35 -22.77
CA LYS A 272 -1.92 6.00 -22.47
C LYS A 272 -1.98 5.72 -20.97
N THR A 273 -2.04 4.44 -20.63
CA THR A 273 -2.03 3.96 -19.23
C THR A 273 -0.79 3.12 -19.00
N ALA A 274 -0.13 3.27 -17.86
CA ALA A 274 0.97 2.40 -17.46
C ALA A 274 0.49 0.96 -17.35
N ASP A 275 1.20 0.03 -17.94
CA ASP A 275 0.91 -1.40 -17.82
C ASP A 275 1.40 -1.99 -16.50
N ASP A 276 0.98 -3.21 -16.21
CA ASP A 276 1.35 -3.92 -14.98
C ASP A 276 2.87 -4.15 -14.86
N GLY A 277 3.58 -4.34 -15.98
CA GLY A 277 5.03 -4.49 -15.96
C GLY A 277 5.75 -3.21 -15.51
N MET A 278 5.33 -2.06 -16.04
CA MET A 278 5.83 -0.75 -15.60
C MET A 278 5.51 -0.49 -14.12
N LEU A 279 4.29 -0.81 -13.70
CA LEU A 279 3.86 -0.60 -12.33
C LEU A 279 4.60 -1.52 -11.36
N ALA A 280 4.81 -2.79 -11.70
CA ALA A 280 5.54 -3.76 -10.87
C ALA A 280 7.03 -3.40 -10.69
N GLY A 281 7.63 -2.75 -11.69
CA GLY A 281 9.04 -2.33 -11.67
C GLY A 281 9.27 -0.86 -11.36
N MET A 282 8.27 -0.12 -10.87
CA MET A 282 8.34 1.34 -10.72
C MET A 282 9.34 1.78 -9.64
N MET A 283 10.47 2.36 -10.08
CA MET A 283 11.56 2.86 -9.23
C MET A 283 11.94 4.30 -9.58
N THR A 284 10.97 5.11 -9.99
CA THR A 284 11.16 6.52 -10.36
C THR A 284 10.01 7.33 -9.81
N TYR A 285 10.29 8.46 -9.18
CA TYR A 285 9.25 9.39 -8.73
C TYR A 285 8.66 10.21 -9.86
N VAL A 286 7.37 10.46 -9.76
CA VAL A 286 6.67 11.43 -10.61
C VAL A 286 7.00 12.86 -10.19
N LYS A 287 6.81 13.81 -11.12
CA LYS A 287 6.89 15.24 -10.83
C LYS A 287 5.97 15.61 -9.65
N GLY A 288 6.50 16.40 -8.71
CA GLY A 288 5.78 16.84 -7.51
C GLY A 288 6.15 16.09 -6.24
N VAL A 289 6.80 14.94 -6.34
CA VAL A 289 7.45 14.31 -5.20
C VAL A 289 8.77 15.02 -4.93
N GLU A 290 9.06 15.37 -3.66
CA GLU A 290 10.31 16.00 -3.23
C GLU A 290 11.20 15.00 -2.49
N GLY A 291 12.47 14.99 -2.82
CA GLY A 291 13.50 14.09 -2.29
C GLY A 291 13.94 13.03 -3.30
N ASP A 292 14.89 12.22 -2.88
CA ASP A 292 15.46 11.12 -3.68
C ASP A 292 14.96 9.77 -3.16
N ILE A 293 14.95 8.77 -4.03
CA ILE A 293 14.76 7.38 -3.62
C ILE A 293 16.07 6.90 -3.01
N PRO A 294 16.09 6.45 -1.75
CA PRO A 294 17.29 5.89 -1.14
C PRO A 294 17.82 4.69 -1.93
N LYS A 295 19.15 4.55 -1.92
CA LYS A 295 19.85 3.43 -2.57
C LYS A 295 19.99 2.24 -1.64
#